data_08ea94598c121c69455c2033c3254a46
#
_entry.id   08ea94598c121c69455c2033c3254a46
#
_cell.length_a   1.000
_cell.length_b   1.000
_cell.length_c   1.000
_cell.angle_alpha   90.00
_cell.angle_beta   90.00
_cell.angle_gamma   90.00
#
_symmetry.space_group_name_H-M   'P 1'
#
loop_
_entity.id
_entity.type
_entity.pdbx_description
1 polymer ?
#
loop_
_entity_poly.entity_id
_entity_poly.type
_entity_poly.pdbx_seq_one_letter_code
_entity_poly.pdbx_strand_id
1 'polypeptide(L)'
;RRPQGDFWFRSEFTELARRGLHQFLKIGLLLLGLFAGGFLQARWMTFYKYIHQVPTGDSDPIFGKDIAFYLFSLPVIEVVSTFGIALTLLALFLTGFLYVVNGHLGYNGKVQFTSAARIHLTLLLSLVFAALAFRFWVLRFELLYNSSGAVFGAGYADLYAWLPCYWLLTGLSLVTGILIIASLLFSTLKPAALTGIVFALVYLGLNIYPALIQTFIVAPNELQKESPYIANNIQATLKAYKLDSIVTNEFTPHDSLTQQSLGENEGTFKNIRLWDWRPLKNTYEQLQSIRLYYEFENPDVDRYVIDGAYRQVLFSARELEFSRIADTAQNWINRHFVYTHGQGLCMSPVNEVTSEGLPEFFIQDIPPRSNVDLSI
;
A
#
# COMPACT_ATOMS: atom_id res chain seq x y z
N ARG A 1 -4.62 -3.42 52.39
CA ARG A 1 -4.58 -2.16 53.17
C ARG A 1 -4.25 -1.04 52.21
N ARG A 2 -4.94 0.10 52.31
CA ARG A 2 -4.62 1.32 51.51
C ARG A 2 -3.31 1.91 52.03
N PRO A 3 -2.40 2.40 51.15
CA PRO A 3 -1.19 3.05 51.60
C PRO A 3 -1.54 4.29 52.45
N GLN A 4 -0.93 4.42 53.62
CA GLN A 4 -1.05 5.61 54.48
C GLN A 4 0.04 6.61 54.04
N GLY A 5 -0.19 7.37 53.00
CA GLY A 5 0.68 8.46 52.58
C GLY A 5 -0.14 9.72 52.35
N ASP A 6 0.47 10.89 52.56
CA ASP A 6 -0.17 12.16 52.27
C ASP A 6 -0.37 12.28 50.77
N PHE A 7 -1.59 12.16 50.32
CA PHE A 7 -1.98 12.32 48.94
C PHE A 7 -2.18 13.78 48.61
N TRP A 8 -1.68 14.21 47.47
CA TRP A 8 -1.90 15.52 46.90
C TRP A 8 -3.40 15.88 46.71
N PHE A 9 -4.27 14.84 46.75
CA PHE A 9 -5.73 14.94 46.67
C PHE A 9 -6.43 14.58 47.98
N ARG A 10 -5.78 14.76 49.12
CA ARG A 10 -6.39 14.50 50.40
C ARG A 10 -7.32 15.62 50.76
N SER A 11 -8.50 15.25 51.09
CA SER A 11 -9.52 15.88 51.93
C SER A 11 -10.61 16.73 51.30
N GLU A 12 -10.45 17.36 50.18
CA GLU A 12 -11.48 18.29 49.69
C GLU A 12 -12.19 17.90 48.38
N PHE A 13 -11.77 16.83 47.72
CA PHE A 13 -12.57 16.26 46.62
C PHE A 13 -13.79 15.58 47.28
N THR A 14 -14.84 16.37 47.45
CA THR A 14 -16.14 15.89 47.94
C THR A 14 -16.58 14.68 47.08
N GLU A 15 -17.35 13.81 47.65
CA GLU A 15 -17.91 12.64 46.95
C GLU A 15 -18.63 13.04 45.64
N LEU A 16 -19.10 14.27 45.55
CA LEU A 16 -19.69 14.89 44.37
C LEU A 16 -18.68 15.08 43.23
N ALA A 17 -17.47 15.58 43.53
CA ALA A 17 -16.41 15.73 42.55
C ALA A 17 -15.92 14.37 42.01
N ARG A 18 -15.86 13.37 42.88
CA ARG A 18 -15.50 12.00 42.50
C ARG A 18 -16.58 11.35 41.61
N ARG A 19 -17.86 11.55 41.93
CA ARG A 19 -18.97 11.12 41.06
C ARG A 19 -18.95 11.83 39.71
N GLY A 20 -18.72 13.14 39.70
CA GLY A 20 -18.58 13.94 38.49
C GLY A 20 -17.42 13.45 37.59
N LEU A 21 -16.25 13.17 38.20
CA LEU A 21 -15.10 12.62 37.46
C LEU A 21 -15.40 11.26 36.85
N HIS A 22 -16.08 10.35 37.60
CA HIS A 22 -16.48 9.06 37.06
C HIS A 22 -17.50 9.15 35.92
N GLN A 23 -18.42 10.10 35.95
CA GLN A 23 -19.34 10.35 34.84
C GLN A 23 -18.60 10.93 33.62
N PHE A 24 -17.70 11.88 33.84
CA PHE A 24 -16.86 12.45 32.79
C PHE A 24 -16.01 11.36 32.11
N LEU A 25 -15.40 10.47 32.89
CA LEU A 25 -14.63 9.34 32.34
C LEU A 25 -15.51 8.38 31.54
N LYS A 26 -16.73 8.08 31.97
CA LYS A 26 -17.66 7.25 31.20
C LYS A 26 -18.03 7.88 29.86
N ILE A 27 -18.32 9.17 29.84
CA ILE A 27 -18.62 9.91 28.61
C ILE A 27 -17.39 9.94 27.72
N GLY A 28 -16.20 10.21 28.28
CA GLY A 28 -14.94 10.20 27.54
C GLY A 28 -14.64 8.84 26.89
N LEU A 29 -14.85 7.75 27.64
CA LEU A 29 -14.72 6.38 27.12
C LEU A 29 -15.74 6.06 26.02
N LEU A 30 -16.98 6.52 26.15
CA LEU A 30 -17.99 6.39 25.10
C LEU A 30 -17.58 7.11 23.82
N LEU A 31 -17.15 8.38 23.92
CA LEU A 31 -16.68 9.17 22.78
C LEU A 31 -15.45 8.53 22.13
N LEU A 32 -14.55 8.00 22.93
CA LEU A 32 -13.35 7.31 22.47
C LEU A 32 -13.71 6.00 21.76
N GLY A 33 -14.71 5.27 22.27
CA GLY A 33 -15.26 4.08 21.61
C GLY A 33 -15.91 4.40 20.27
N LEU A 34 -16.66 5.50 20.18
CA LEU A 34 -17.24 5.97 18.92
C LEU A 34 -16.15 6.38 17.91
N PHE A 35 -15.10 7.07 18.37
CA PHE A 35 -13.96 7.44 17.52
C PHE A 35 -13.21 6.20 17.01
N ALA A 36 -12.93 5.24 17.91
CA ALA A 36 -12.31 3.97 17.54
C ALA A 36 -13.17 3.17 16.54
N GLY A 37 -14.50 3.15 16.74
CA GLY A 37 -15.46 2.55 15.82
C GLY A 37 -15.43 3.22 14.44
N GLY A 38 -15.40 4.55 14.39
CA GLY A 38 -15.26 5.31 13.14
C GLY A 38 -13.94 5.02 12.41
N PHE A 39 -12.84 4.90 13.15
CA PHE A 39 -11.56 4.50 12.57
C PHE A 39 -11.61 3.10 11.93
N LEU A 40 -12.22 2.13 12.60
CA LEU A 40 -12.39 0.77 12.07
C LEU A 40 -13.38 0.73 10.91
N GLN A 41 -14.45 1.53 10.98
CA GLN A 41 -15.39 1.67 9.87
C GLN A 41 -14.69 2.15 8.58
N ALA A 42 -13.79 3.12 8.66
CA ALA A 42 -13.02 3.58 7.51
C ALA A 42 -12.13 2.49 6.89
N ARG A 43 -11.87 1.40 7.59
CA ARG A 43 -11.02 0.27 7.16
C ARG A 43 -11.81 -0.99 6.77
N TRP A 44 -13.15 -0.93 6.70
CA TRP A 44 -13.99 -2.07 6.41
C TRP A 44 -13.61 -2.80 5.11
N MET A 45 -13.24 -2.04 4.07
CA MET A 45 -12.82 -2.60 2.78
C MET A 45 -11.52 -3.43 2.91
N THR A 46 -10.60 -3.04 3.80
CA THR A 46 -9.38 -3.81 4.09
C THR A 46 -9.71 -5.18 4.65
N PHE A 47 -10.65 -5.24 5.60
CA PHE A 47 -11.13 -6.51 6.18
C PHE A 47 -11.93 -7.33 5.16
N TYR A 48 -12.76 -6.69 4.36
CA TYR A 48 -13.52 -7.37 3.31
C TYR A 48 -12.61 -8.03 2.27
N LYS A 49 -11.60 -7.32 1.77
CA LYS A 49 -10.58 -7.85 0.85
C LYS A 49 -9.81 -9.02 1.47
N TYR A 50 -9.48 -8.95 2.75
CA TYR A 50 -8.81 -10.03 3.46
C TYR A 50 -9.64 -11.33 3.50
N ILE A 51 -10.94 -11.23 3.78
CA ILE A 51 -11.85 -12.39 3.86
C ILE A 51 -12.00 -13.06 2.48
N HIS A 52 -11.98 -12.27 1.40
CA HIS A 52 -12.17 -12.73 0.02
C HIS A 52 -10.87 -12.84 -0.77
N GLN A 53 -9.72 -12.91 -0.10
CA GLN A 53 -8.43 -13.01 -0.78
C GLN A 53 -8.29 -14.33 -1.53
N VAL A 54 -7.65 -14.25 -2.69
CA VAL A 54 -7.30 -15.42 -3.51
C VAL A 54 -5.78 -15.43 -3.66
N PRO A 55 -5.11 -16.59 -3.51
CA PRO A 55 -3.67 -16.68 -3.75
C PRO A 55 -3.33 -16.30 -5.19
N THR A 56 -2.24 -15.57 -5.37
CA THR A 56 -1.74 -15.21 -6.71
C THR A 56 -0.93 -16.33 -7.35
N GLY A 57 -0.40 -17.26 -6.55
CA GLY A 57 0.52 -18.30 -6.97
C GLY A 57 1.97 -17.82 -7.11
N ASP A 58 2.22 -16.53 -6.95
CA ASP A 58 3.53 -15.90 -6.99
C ASP A 58 3.99 -15.55 -5.58
N SER A 59 5.25 -15.82 -5.28
CA SER A 59 5.85 -15.52 -3.99
C SER A 59 6.96 -14.46 -4.10
N ASP A 60 7.09 -13.63 -3.07
CA ASP A 60 8.21 -12.70 -3.00
C ASP A 60 9.55 -13.45 -2.79
N PRO A 61 10.64 -12.94 -3.36
CA PRO A 61 11.94 -13.61 -3.30
C PRO A 61 12.65 -13.47 -1.94
N ILE A 62 12.16 -12.64 -1.01
CA ILE A 62 12.83 -12.31 0.25
C ILE A 62 12.26 -13.14 1.41
N PHE A 63 10.95 -13.13 1.59
CA PHE A 63 10.26 -13.86 2.67
C PHE A 63 9.53 -15.11 2.18
N GLY A 64 9.44 -15.34 0.86
CA GLY A 64 8.75 -16.49 0.27
C GLY A 64 7.24 -16.50 0.52
N LYS A 65 6.64 -15.36 0.80
CA LYS A 65 5.18 -15.23 0.98
C LYS A 65 4.50 -14.97 -0.34
N ASP A 66 3.31 -15.55 -0.54
CA ASP A 66 2.45 -15.22 -1.68
C ASP A 66 2.18 -13.70 -1.72
N ILE A 67 2.14 -13.11 -2.91
CA ILE A 67 1.90 -11.68 -3.10
C ILE A 67 0.54 -11.26 -2.50
N ALA A 68 -0.46 -12.14 -2.53
CA ALA A 68 -1.75 -11.91 -1.87
C ALA A 68 -1.62 -11.62 -0.35
N PHE A 69 -0.60 -12.19 0.31
CA PHE A 69 -0.32 -11.87 1.71
C PHE A 69 -0.04 -10.38 1.91
N TYR A 70 0.77 -9.79 1.04
CA TYR A 70 1.12 -8.36 1.11
C TYR A 70 -0.06 -7.47 0.74
N LEU A 71 -0.85 -7.86 -0.26
CA LEU A 71 -1.97 -7.05 -0.73
C LEU A 71 -3.19 -7.07 0.20
N PHE A 72 -3.43 -8.20 0.88
CA PHE A 72 -4.69 -8.42 1.61
C PHE A 72 -4.49 -8.73 3.10
N SER A 73 -3.55 -9.60 3.45
CA SER A 73 -3.35 -10.02 4.84
C SER A 73 -2.55 -9.00 5.64
N LEU A 74 -1.43 -8.53 5.12
CA LEU A 74 -0.55 -7.60 5.82
C LEU A 74 -1.25 -6.30 6.22
N PRO A 75 -2.07 -5.63 5.37
CA PRO A 75 -2.79 -4.42 5.77
C PRO A 75 -3.75 -4.62 6.96
N VAL A 76 -4.37 -5.80 7.06
CA VAL A 76 -5.20 -6.14 8.24
C VAL A 76 -4.33 -6.33 9.48
N ILE A 77 -3.21 -7.06 9.35
CA ILE A 77 -2.26 -7.29 10.45
C ILE A 77 -1.69 -5.96 10.94
N GLU A 78 -1.38 -5.02 10.05
CA GLU A 78 -0.95 -3.65 10.39
C GLU A 78 -2.01 -2.89 11.20
N VAL A 79 -3.26 -2.91 10.74
CA VAL A 79 -4.37 -2.27 11.47
C VAL A 79 -4.51 -2.89 12.86
N VAL A 80 -4.51 -4.22 12.96
CA VAL A 80 -4.63 -4.94 14.24
C VAL A 80 -3.46 -4.63 15.17
N SER A 81 -2.22 -4.61 14.66
CA SER A 81 -1.02 -4.33 15.46
C SER A 81 -1.01 -2.88 15.97
N THR A 82 -1.31 -1.92 15.12
CA THR A 82 -1.33 -0.50 15.46
C THR A 82 -2.47 -0.18 16.44
N PHE A 83 -3.67 -0.71 16.16
CA PHE A 83 -4.80 -0.53 17.05
C PHE A 83 -4.59 -1.23 18.39
N GLY A 84 -3.97 -2.43 18.39
CA GLY A 84 -3.61 -3.17 19.60
C GLY A 84 -2.65 -2.40 20.51
N ILE A 85 -1.61 -1.76 19.96
CA ILE A 85 -0.70 -0.90 20.73
C ILE A 85 -1.47 0.30 21.31
N ALA A 86 -2.23 1.00 20.48
CA ALA A 86 -2.99 2.16 20.92
C ALA A 86 -3.96 1.83 22.05
N LEU A 87 -4.68 0.70 21.93
CA LEU A 87 -5.62 0.23 22.94
C LEU A 87 -4.92 -0.17 24.24
N THR A 88 -3.80 -0.90 24.16
CA THR A 88 -3.06 -1.32 25.37
C THR A 88 -2.41 -0.16 26.10
N LEU A 89 -1.85 0.83 25.36
CA LEU A 89 -1.30 2.05 25.94
C LEU A 89 -2.39 2.89 26.60
N LEU A 90 -3.53 3.04 25.96
CA LEU A 90 -4.68 3.75 26.50
C LEU A 90 -5.22 3.06 27.75
N ALA A 91 -5.37 1.73 27.72
CA ALA A 91 -5.81 0.95 28.87
C ALA A 91 -4.83 1.11 30.05
N LEU A 92 -3.52 1.06 29.80
CA LEU A 92 -2.50 1.27 30.82
C LEU A 92 -2.60 2.68 31.42
N PHE A 93 -2.71 3.70 30.58
CA PHE A 93 -2.81 5.09 31.02
C PHE A 93 -4.09 5.34 31.85
N LEU A 94 -5.26 4.95 31.35
CA LEU A 94 -6.54 5.17 32.03
C LEU A 94 -6.62 4.37 33.35
N THR A 95 -6.14 3.13 33.33
CA THR A 95 -6.11 2.31 34.55
C THR A 95 -5.14 2.90 35.58
N GLY A 96 -3.95 3.34 35.17
CA GLY A 96 -2.99 4.02 36.02
C GLY A 96 -3.58 5.30 36.62
N PHE A 97 -4.21 6.13 35.81
CA PHE A 97 -4.91 7.34 36.24
C PHE A 97 -6.01 7.04 37.28
N LEU A 98 -6.86 6.05 37.02
CA LEU A 98 -7.90 5.63 37.93
C LEU A 98 -7.34 5.12 39.27
N TYR A 99 -6.22 4.41 39.26
CA TYR A 99 -5.58 3.96 40.52
C TYR A 99 -4.98 5.13 41.32
N VAL A 100 -4.46 6.16 40.66
CA VAL A 100 -4.03 7.41 41.31
C VAL A 100 -5.23 8.08 41.97
N VAL A 101 -6.29 8.35 41.23
CA VAL A 101 -7.50 9.06 41.72
C VAL A 101 -8.18 8.30 42.88
N ASN A 102 -8.22 6.97 42.79
CA ASN A 102 -8.84 6.15 43.83
C ASN A 102 -7.93 5.87 45.06
N GLY A 103 -6.71 6.42 45.08
CA GLY A 103 -5.80 6.26 46.21
C GLY A 103 -5.19 4.86 46.35
N HIS A 104 -5.19 4.06 45.26
CA HIS A 104 -4.52 2.75 45.21
C HIS A 104 -3.06 2.86 44.78
N LEU A 105 -2.64 4.03 44.30
CA LEU A 105 -1.29 4.42 43.95
C LEU A 105 -0.94 5.69 44.68
N GLY A 106 0.11 5.70 45.47
CA GLY A 106 0.53 6.82 46.28
C GLY A 106 2.03 7.02 46.29
N TYR A 107 2.44 8.22 46.71
CA TYR A 107 3.84 8.58 46.83
C TYR A 107 4.15 9.06 48.25
N ASN A 108 5.06 8.38 48.92
CA ASN A 108 5.59 8.80 50.23
C ASN A 108 7.11 8.56 50.23
N GLY A 109 7.84 9.40 49.46
CA GLY A 109 9.25 9.18 49.20
C GLY A 109 9.54 7.95 48.33
N LYS A 110 8.60 7.02 48.19
CA LYS A 110 8.58 5.84 47.32
C LYS A 110 7.19 5.61 46.78
N VAL A 111 7.11 5.17 45.52
CA VAL A 111 5.83 4.81 44.90
C VAL A 111 5.30 3.56 45.59
N GLN A 112 4.06 3.66 46.12
CA GLN A 112 3.39 2.55 46.82
C GLN A 112 2.15 2.12 46.03
N PHE A 113 2.03 0.83 45.82
CA PHE A 113 0.92 0.21 45.10
C PHE A 113 0.12 -0.68 46.04
N THR A 114 -1.19 -0.71 45.89
CA THR A 114 -1.97 -1.87 46.44
C THR A 114 -1.61 -3.12 45.61
N SER A 115 -1.73 -4.30 46.22
CA SER A 115 -1.42 -5.56 45.53
C SER A 115 -2.22 -5.75 44.24
N ALA A 116 -3.50 -5.39 44.23
CA ALA A 116 -4.33 -5.44 43.02
C ALA A 116 -3.87 -4.47 41.94
N ALA A 117 -3.54 -3.22 42.28
CA ALA A 117 -3.03 -2.23 41.33
C ALA A 117 -1.69 -2.66 40.74
N ARG A 118 -0.80 -3.21 41.57
CA ARG A 118 0.49 -3.72 41.15
C ARG A 118 0.33 -4.83 40.12
N ILE A 119 -0.46 -5.86 40.39
CA ILE A 119 -0.69 -6.96 39.45
C ILE A 119 -1.29 -6.46 38.14
N HIS A 120 -2.35 -5.66 38.21
CA HIS A 120 -3.07 -5.20 37.05
C HIS A 120 -2.18 -4.31 36.11
N LEU A 121 -1.47 -3.34 36.68
CA LEU A 121 -0.57 -2.47 35.91
C LEU A 121 0.63 -3.25 35.34
N THR A 122 1.14 -4.23 36.07
CA THR A 122 2.21 -5.11 35.58
C THR A 122 1.75 -5.93 34.38
N LEU A 123 0.55 -6.51 34.44
CA LEU A 123 -0.01 -7.28 33.33
C LEU A 123 -0.28 -6.38 32.10
N LEU A 124 -0.85 -5.20 32.30
CA LEU A 124 -1.06 -4.24 31.20
C LEU A 124 0.25 -3.77 30.57
N LEU A 125 1.26 -3.48 31.40
CA LEU A 125 2.59 -3.07 30.89
C LEU A 125 3.25 -4.20 30.12
N SER A 126 3.15 -5.44 30.61
CA SER A 126 3.64 -6.61 29.86
C SER A 126 2.89 -6.79 28.54
N LEU A 127 1.57 -6.55 28.51
CA LEU A 127 0.78 -6.61 27.28
C LEU A 127 1.20 -5.54 26.26
N VAL A 128 1.60 -4.33 26.72
CA VAL A 128 2.18 -3.30 25.84
C VAL A 128 3.45 -3.83 25.17
N PHE A 129 4.36 -4.46 25.93
CA PHE A 129 5.57 -5.02 25.36
C PHE A 129 5.30 -6.21 24.41
N ALA A 130 4.27 -7.02 24.70
CA ALA A 130 3.84 -8.06 23.77
C ALA A 130 3.27 -7.46 22.45
N ALA A 131 2.48 -6.39 22.54
CA ALA A 131 1.98 -5.67 21.38
C ALA A 131 3.12 -5.00 20.58
N LEU A 132 4.13 -4.43 21.24
CA LEU A 132 5.34 -3.91 20.60
C LEU A 132 6.12 -5.02 19.88
N ALA A 133 6.31 -6.17 20.52
CA ALA A 133 6.96 -7.32 19.89
C ALA A 133 6.23 -7.75 18.61
N PHE A 134 4.90 -7.81 18.67
CA PHE A 134 4.08 -8.11 17.48
C PHE A 134 4.23 -7.04 16.39
N ARG A 135 4.27 -5.77 16.75
CA ARG A 135 4.49 -4.67 15.79
C ARG A 135 5.86 -4.75 15.11
N PHE A 136 6.94 -4.98 15.86
CA PHE A 136 8.27 -5.15 15.28
C PHE A 136 8.36 -6.39 14.39
N TRP A 137 7.65 -7.45 14.74
CA TRP A 137 7.53 -8.63 13.90
C TRP A 137 6.80 -8.34 12.58
N VAL A 138 5.80 -7.46 12.58
CA VAL A 138 5.08 -7.02 11.38
C VAL A 138 5.94 -6.09 10.52
N LEU A 139 6.63 -5.11 11.12
CA LEU A 139 7.45 -4.12 10.44
C LEU A 139 8.49 -4.73 9.49
N ARG A 140 8.97 -5.94 9.75
CA ARG A 140 9.90 -6.63 8.85
C ARG A 140 9.32 -6.90 7.47
N PHE A 141 8.02 -7.14 7.36
CA PHE A 141 7.35 -7.33 6.07
C PHE A 141 7.11 -6.00 5.35
N GLU A 142 6.93 -4.92 6.11
CA GLU A 142 6.76 -3.57 5.57
C GLU A 142 8.03 -3.07 4.85
N LEU A 143 9.20 -3.69 5.08
CA LEU A 143 10.43 -3.36 4.35
C LEU A 143 10.31 -3.54 2.84
N LEU A 144 9.42 -4.43 2.36
CA LEU A 144 9.17 -4.57 0.92
C LEU A 144 8.43 -3.38 0.29
N TYR A 145 7.86 -2.49 1.10
CA TYR A 145 7.23 -1.25 0.62
C TYR A 145 8.16 -0.04 0.68
N ASN A 146 9.44 -0.26 1.00
CA ASN A 146 10.40 0.84 1.04
C ASN A 146 10.58 1.46 -0.35
N SER A 147 10.52 2.79 -0.41
CA SER A 147 10.71 3.58 -1.64
C SER A 147 11.95 4.45 -1.59
N SER A 148 12.80 4.30 -0.56
CA SER A 148 13.98 5.14 -0.36
C SER A 148 15.25 4.61 -1.04
N GLY A 149 15.22 3.36 -1.56
CA GLY A 149 16.33 2.72 -2.25
C GLY A 149 16.42 3.06 -3.74
N ALA A 150 17.33 2.38 -4.45
CA ALA A 150 17.51 2.51 -5.90
C ALA A 150 16.26 2.07 -6.70
N VAL A 151 15.48 1.14 -6.15
CA VAL A 151 14.21 0.64 -6.70
C VAL A 151 13.18 0.53 -5.58
N PHE A 152 11.91 0.46 -5.94
CA PHE A 152 10.86 0.17 -4.99
C PHE A 152 11.00 -1.25 -4.43
N GLY A 153 10.98 -1.37 -3.11
CA GLY A 153 11.15 -2.65 -2.41
C GLY A 153 12.29 -2.62 -1.40
N ALA A 154 12.58 -3.77 -0.81
CA ALA A 154 13.67 -3.89 0.16
C ALA A 154 15.04 -3.89 -0.52
N GLY A 155 15.90 -2.97 -0.13
CA GLY A 155 17.29 -2.88 -0.58
C GLY A 155 18.29 -3.54 0.40
N TYR A 156 19.57 -3.31 0.15
CA TYR A 156 20.65 -3.88 0.98
C TYR A 156 20.54 -3.45 2.44
N ALA A 157 20.34 -2.16 2.70
CA ALA A 157 20.24 -1.65 4.08
C ALA A 157 18.99 -2.19 4.80
N ASP A 158 17.90 -2.46 4.07
CA ASP A 158 16.70 -3.01 4.66
C ASP A 158 16.91 -4.44 5.17
N LEU A 159 17.61 -5.29 4.41
CA LEU A 159 17.83 -6.67 4.77
C LEU A 159 18.99 -6.87 5.74
N TYR A 160 20.08 -6.08 5.64
CA TYR A 160 21.26 -6.26 6.45
C TYR A 160 21.33 -5.34 7.68
N ALA A 161 20.48 -4.32 7.75
CA ALA A 161 20.42 -3.45 8.92
C ALA A 161 19.02 -3.43 9.55
N TRP A 162 17.97 -3.03 8.84
CA TRP A 162 16.61 -2.94 9.42
C TRP A 162 16.05 -4.29 9.84
N LEU A 163 16.13 -5.32 9.02
CA LEU A 163 15.58 -6.64 9.32
C LEU A 163 16.17 -7.27 10.59
N PRO A 164 17.53 -7.33 10.79
CA PRO A 164 18.11 -7.76 12.06
C PRO A 164 17.68 -6.90 13.24
N CYS A 165 17.55 -5.58 13.04
CA CYS A 165 17.06 -4.66 14.06
C CYS A 165 15.65 -5.00 14.53
N TYR A 166 14.74 -5.27 13.62
CA TYR A 166 13.37 -5.65 13.97
C TYR A 166 13.30 -7.00 14.69
N TRP A 167 14.15 -7.95 14.31
CA TRP A 167 14.25 -9.20 15.05
C TRP A 167 14.78 -9.01 16.49
N LEU A 168 15.80 -8.17 16.66
CA LEU A 168 16.35 -7.83 17.96
C LEU A 168 15.31 -7.12 18.83
N LEU A 169 14.60 -6.13 18.28
CA LEU A 169 13.54 -5.42 19.01
C LEU A 169 12.38 -6.33 19.37
N THR A 170 12.00 -7.25 18.49
CA THR A 170 10.97 -8.26 18.78
C THR A 170 11.37 -9.12 19.98
N GLY A 171 12.58 -9.69 19.94
CA GLY A 171 13.11 -10.52 21.02
C GLY A 171 13.24 -9.75 22.34
N LEU A 172 13.81 -8.55 22.29
CA LEU A 172 13.99 -7.69 23.47
C LEU A 172 12.66 -7.26 24.09
N SER A 173 11.65 -6.95 23.25
CA SER A 173 10.28 -6.66 23.74
C SER A 173 9.68 -7.85 24.46
N LEU A 174 9.77 -9.05 23.90
CA LEU A 174 9.28 -10.27 24.56
C LEU A 174 9.97 -10.53 25.89
N VAL A 175 11.30 -10.46 25.91
CA VAL A 175 12.10 -10.64 27.16
C VAL A 175 11.71 -9.60 28.19
N THR A 176 11.59 -8.34 27.83
CA THR A 176 11.17 -7.27 28.75
C THR A 176 9.77 -7.52 29.30
N GLY A 177 8.81 -7.91 28.46
CA GLY A 177 7.45 -8.27 28.90
C GLY A 177 7.42 -9.43 29.88
N ILE A 178 8.21 -10.47 29.64
CA ILE A 178 8.35 -11.62 30.55
C ILE A 178 8.98 -11.19 31.89
N LEU A 179 10.04 -10.40 31.87
CA LEU A 179 10.71 -9.92 33.08
C LEU A 179 9.80 -8.97 33.91
N ILE A 180 8.94 -8.21 33.24
CA ILE A 180 7.91 -7.40 33.91
C ILE A 180 6.97 -8.32 34.70
N ILE A 181 6.46 -9.40 34.11
CA ILE A 181 5.62 -10.38 34.81
C ILE A 181 6.42 -11.07 35.94
N ALA A 182 7.64 -11.49 35.67
CA ALA A 182 8.49 -12.13 36.67
C ALA A 182 8.78 -11.23 37.90
N SER A 183 8.73 -9.90 37.72
CA SER A 183 8.88 -8.94 38.84
C SER A 183 7.80 -9.07 39.90
N LEU A 184 6.65 -9.68 39.59
CA LEU A 184 5.62 -10.00 40.58
C LEU A 184 6.09 -11.10 41.59
N LEU A 185 6.87 -12.06 41.08
CA LEU A 185 7.43 -13.14 41.87
C LEU A 185 8.57 -12.68 42.78
N PHE A 186 9.46 -11.87 42.23
CA PHE A 186 10.67 -11.43 42.93
C PHE A 186 10.51 -10.16 43.77
N SER A 187 9.30 -9.58 43.81
CA SER A 187 9.01 -8.33 44.54
C SER A 187 9.90 -7.14 44.25
N THR A 188 10.61 -7.17 43.13
CA THR A 188 11.54 -6.12 42.68
C THR A 188 11.27 -5.74 41.23
N LEU A 189 11.25 -4.42 40.94
CA LEU A 189 11.11 -3.87 39.59
C LEU A 189 12.47 -3.63 38.91
N LYS A 190 13.59 -3.83 39.61
CA LYS A 190 14.93 -3.52 39.08
C LYS A 190 15.26 -4.23 37.77
N PRO A 191 15.02 -5.54 37.59
CA PRO A 191 15.30 -6.21 36.31
C PRO A 191 14.44 -5.65 35.18
N ALA A 192 13.15 -5.43 35.43
CA ALA A 192 12.24 -4.87 34.45
C ALA A 192 12.60 -3.42 34.06
N ALA A 193 13.01 -2.60 35.02
CA ALA A 193 13.48 -1.25 34.75
C ALA A 193 14.78 -1.25 33.94
N LEU A 194 15.72 -2.13 34.27
CA LEU A 194 16.99 -2.27 33.52
C LEU A 194 16.72 -2.68 32.07
N THR A 195 15.88 -3.70 31.85
CA THR A 195 15.56 -4.16 30.48
C THR A 195 14.76 -3.11 29.70
N GLY A 196 13.88 -2.34 30.36
CA GLY A 196 13.20 -1.21 29.75
C GLY A 196 14.16 -0.10 29.30
N ILE A 197 15.17 0.21 30.11
CA ILE A 197 16.23 1.17 29.73
C ILE A 197 17.04 0.62 28.57
N VAL A 198 17.46 -0.64 28.61
CA VAL A 198 18.18 -1.29 27.51
C VAL A 198 17.35 -1.27 26.24
N PHE A 199 16.07 -1.60 26.34
CA PHE A 199 15.15 -1.52 25.19
C PHE A 199 15.11 -0.10 24.59
N ALA A 200 14.97 0.93 25.42
CA ALA A 200 14.94 2.32 24.97
C ALA A 200 16.26 2.73 24.30
N LEU A 201 17.41 2.36 24.87
CA LEU A 201 18.73 2.63 24.30
C LEU A 201 18.94 1.90 22.98
N VAL A 202 18.56 0.64 22.90
CA VAL A 202 18.62 -0.15 21.68
C VAL A 202 17.72 0.46 20.62
N TYR A 203 16.47 0.79 20.96
CA TYR A 203 15.52 1.42 20.04
C TYR A 203 16.06 2.74 19.46
N LEU A 204 16.65 3.59 20.29
CA LEU A 204 17.28 4.83 19.84
C LEU A 204 18.52 4.57 18.96
N GLY A 205 19.37 3.62 19.37
CA GLY A 205 20.60 3.27 18.63
C GLY A 205 20.30 2.63 17.27
N LEU A 206 19.23 1.85 17.18
CA LEU A 206 18.85 1.16 15.94
C LEU A 206 18.30 2.12 14.86
N ASN A 207 17.86 3.33 15.21
CA ASN A 207 17.52 4.35 14.21
C ASN A 207 18.78 4.94 13.54
N ILE A 208 19.95 4.84 14.18
CA ILE A 208 21.22 5.36 13.65
C ILE A 208 21.93 4.30 12.79
N TYR A 209 21.91 3.04 13.21
CA TYR A 209 22.66 1.96 12.57
C TYR A 209 22.32 1.75 11.09
N PRO A 210 21.05 1.66 10.66
CA PRO A 210 20.72 1.56 9.23
C PRO A 210 21.17 2.77 8.40
N ALA A 211 21.07 3.98 8.97
CA ALA A 211 21.54 5.18 8.30
C ALA A 211 23.08 5.15 8.08
N LEU A 212 23.85 4.64 9.04
CA LEU A 212 25.29 4.45 8.88
C LEU A 212 25.59 3.41 7.78
N ILE A 213 24.89 2.29 7.76
CA ILE A 213 25.03 1.27 6.71
C ILE A 213 24.71 1.87 5.33
N GLN A 214 23.61 2.62 5.22
CA GLN A 214 23.24 3.28 3.96
C GLN A 214 24.33 4.26 3.50
N THR A 215 24.81 5.13 4.40
CA THR A 215 25.75 6.20 4.03
C THR A 215 27.15 5.70 3.75
N PHE A 216 27.68 4.77 4.55
CA PHE A 216 29.07 4.35 4.49
C PHE A 216 29.32 3.06 3.72
N ILE A 217 28.32 2.21 3.54
CA ILE A 217 28.48 0.91 2.89
C ILE A 217 27.72 0.85 1.55
N VAL A 218 26.48 1.33 1.50
CA VAL A 218 25.65 1.25 0.30
C VAL A 218 26.01 2.38 -0.67
N ALA A 219 25.89 3.63 -0.22
CA ALA A 219 26.06 4.79 -1.09
C ALA A 219 27.39 4.83 -1.87
N PRO A 220 28.57 4.44 -1.30
CA PRO A 220 29.81 4.41 -2.06
C PRO A 220 29.87 3.33 -3.14
N ASN A 221 29.09 2.25 -3.01
CA ASN A 221 29.09 1.08 -3.89
C ASN A 221 27.66 0.64 -4.25
N GLU A 222 26.79 1.60 -4.52
CA GLU A 222 25.34 1.39 -4.64
C GLU A 222 25.00 0.31 -5.68
N LEU A 223 25.52 0.42 -6.90
CA LEU A 223 25.23 -0.52 -7.97
C LEU A 223 25.61 -1.96 -7.58
N GLN A 224 26.76 -2.16 -6.96
CA GLN A 224 27.21 -3.50 -6.58
C GLN A 224 26.35 -4.08 -5.44
N LYS A 225 25.94 -3.25 -4.48
CA LYS A 225 25.16 -3.67 -3.31
C LYS A 225 23.68 -3.86 -3.65
N GLU A 226 23.12 -3.00 -4.50
CA GLU A 226 21.71 -3.02 -4.86
C GLU A 226 21.40 -3.92 -6.06
N SER A 227 22.41 -4.36 -6.84
CA SER A 227 22.22 -5.19 -8.06
C SER A 227 21.31 -6.40 -7.86
N PRO A 228 21.39 -7.21 -6.78
CA PRO A 228 20.50 -8.35 -6.60
C PRO A 228 19.02 -7.95 -6.44
N TYR A 229 18.77 -6.80 -5.78
CA TYR A 229 17.41 -6.29 -5.53
C TYR A 229 16.83 -5.61 -6.77
N ILE A 230 17.68 -4.92 -7.53
CA ILE A 230 17.34 -4.39 -8.85
C ILE A 230 16.95 -5.54 -9.79
N ALA A 231 17.72 -6.63 -9.80
CA ALA A 231 17.40 -7.81 -10.60
C ALA A 231 16.05 -8.43 -10.24
N ASN A 232 15.73 -8.57 -8.94
CA ASN A 232 14.41 -9.03 -8.49
C ASN A 232 13.28 -8.12 -8.98
N ASN A 233 13.49 -6.80 -8.92
CA ASN A 233 12.50 -5.81 -9.38
C ASN A 233 12.29 -5.89 -10.89
N ILE A 234 13.38 -6.03 -11.66
CA ILE A 234 13.32 -6.22 -13.12
C ILE A 234 12.54 -7.50 -13.45
N GLN A 235 12.85 -8.63 -12.81
CA GLN A 235 12.16 -9.89 -13.05
C GLN A 235 10.67 -9.81 -12.72
N ALA A 236 10.31 -9.20 -11.59
CA ALA A 236 8.93 -8.99 -11.22
C ALA A 236 8.17 -8.13 -12.24
N THR A 237 8.83 -7.08 -12.76
CA THR A 237 8.28 -6.20 -13.79
C THR A 237 8.09 -6.93 -15.10
N LEU A 238 9.11 -7.66 -15.57
CA LEU A 238 9.02 -8.46 -16.80
C LEU A 238 7.85 -9.46 -16.73
N LYS A 239 7.71 -10.15 -15.60
CA LYS A 239 6.62 -11.10 -15.39
C LYS A 239 5.25 -10.42 -15.34
N ALA A 240 5.13 -9.30 -14.62
CA ALA A 240 3.87 -8.56 -14.49
C ALA A 240 3.32 -8.07 -15.83
N TYR A 241 4.21 -7.66 -16.74
CA TYR A 241 3.86 -7.22 -18.08
C TYR A 241 3.97 -8.31 -19.16
N LYS A 242 4.21 -9.57 -18.76
CA LYS A 242 4.43 -10.72 -19.68
C LYS A 242 5.54 -10.46 -20.72
N LEU A 243 6.54 -9.67 -20.36
CA LEU A 243 7.70 -9.38 -21.21
C LEU A 243 8.77 -10.48 -21.14
N ASP A 244 8.68 -11.37 -20.18
CA ASP A 244 9.52 -12.56 -20.00
C ASP A 244 9.35 -13.59 -21.14
N SER A 245 8.25 -13.53 -21.88
CA SER A 245 7.97 -14.37 -23.05
C SER A 245 8.55 -13.80 -24.36
N ILE A 246 9.14 -12.60 -24.35
CA ILE A 246 9.70 -11.96 -25.53
C ILE A 246 10.99 -12.65 -25.94
N VAL A 247 11.02 -13.19 -27.16
CA VAL A 247 12.23 -13.76 -27.75
C VAL A 247 13.08 -12.64 -28.34
N THR A 248 14.30 -12.50 -27.83
CA THR A 248 15.27 -11.54 -28.37
C THR A 248 16.09 -12.20 -29.46
N ASN A 249 16.02 -11.66 -30.67
CA ASN A 249 16.85 -12.11 -31.78
C ASN A 249 17.88 -11.03 -32.11
N GLU A 250 19.13 -11.44 -32.36
CA GLU A 250 20.13 -10.51 -32.87
C GLU A 250 19.80 -10.15 -34.34
N PHE A 251 19.70 -8.89 -34.61
CA PHE A 251 19.47 -8.35 -35.93
C PHE A 251 20.73 -7.61 -36.42
N THR A 252 21.35 -8.09 -37.48
CA THR A 252 22.47 -7.41 -38.13
C THR A 252 21.91 -6.55 -39.26
N PRO A 253 21.89 -5.23 -39.13
CA PRO A 253 21.39 -4.36 -40.19
C PRO A 253 22.30 -4.44 -41.42
N HIS A 254 21.69 -4.53 -42.57
CA HIS A 254 22.38 -4.42 -43.86
C HIS A 254 22.07 -3.05 -44.51
N ASP A 255 23.08 -2.37 -44.99
CA ASP A 255 22.95 -1.01 -45.57
C ASP A 255 22.40 -1.02 -47.00
N SER A 256 22.19 -2.18 -47.61
CA SER A 256 21.70 -2.32 -48.99
C SER A 256 20.29 -2.85 -49.08
N LEU A 257 19.37 -2.08 -49.67
CA LEU A 257 18.03 -2.54 -50.03
C LEU A 257 18.08 -3.16 -51.42
N THR A 258 17.73 -4.43 -51.52
CA THR A 258 17.59 -5.19 -52.78
C THR A 258 16.13 -5.47 -53.07
N GLN A 259 15.78 -5.75 -54.34
CA GLN A 259 14.43 -6.16 -54.72
C GLN A 259 13.98 -7.44 -53.93
N GLN A 260 14.94 -8.33 -53.68
CA GLN A 260 14.68 -9.54 -52.87
C GLN A 260 14.37 -9.18 -51.42
N SER A 261 15.15 -8.29 -50.78
CA SER A 261 14.90 -7.90 -49.39
C SER A 261 13.59 -7.14 -49.23
N LEU A 262 13.11 -6.42 -50.24
CA LEU A 262 11.77 -5.82 -50.23
C LEU A 262 10.67 -6.88 -50.21
N GLY A 263 10.80 -7.95 -51.03
CA GLY A 263 9.86 -9.05 -51.06
C GLY A 263 9.84 -9.86 -49.76
N GLU A 264 11.02 -10.11 -49.18
CA GLU A 264 11.16 -10.83 -47.92
C GLU A 264 10.58 -10.04 -46.72
N ASN A 265 10.49 -8.72 -46.84
CA ASN A 265 9.98 -7.82 -45.79
C ASN A 265 8.64 -7.17 -46.18
N GLU A 266 7.84 -7.80 -47.04
CA GLU A 266 6.55 -7.26 -47.50
C GLU A 266 5.62 -6.89 -46.33
N GLY A 267 5.62 -7.67 -45.23
CA GLY A 267 4.85 -7.38 -44.02
C GLY A 267 5.24 -6.05 -43.36
N THR A 268 6.53 -5.69 -43.42
CA THR A 268 7.01 -4.38 -42.90
C THR A 268 6.52 -3.25 -43.79
N PHE A 269 6.68 -3.37 -45.12
CA PHE A 269 6.28 -2.33 -46.07
C PHE A 269 4.76 -2.12 -46.11
N LYS A 270 3.97 -3.18 -46.00
CA LYS A 270 2.50 -3.11 -45.87
C LYS A 270 2.01 -2.47 -44.59
N ASN A 271 2.86 -2.30 -43.58
CA ASN A 271 2.52 -1.72 -42.30
C ASN A 271 3.30 -0.43 -41.99
N ILE A 272 3.93 0.20 -43.02
CA ILE A 272 4.55 1.52 -42.84
C ILE A 272 3.48 2.53 -42.52
N ARG A 273 3.63 3.18 -41.39
CA ARG A 273 2.67 4.12 -40.87
C ARG A 273 2.65 5.44 -41.64
N LEU A 274 1.50 5.77 -42.23
CA LEU A 274 1.27 7.08 -42.92
C LEU A 274 0.67 8.11 -41.96
N TRP A 275 -0.04 7.66 -40.92
CA TRP A 275 -0.68 8.53 -39.99
C TRP A 275 0.16 8.74 -38.73
N ASP A 276 0.22 10.01 -38.25
CA ASP A 276 0.60 10.32 -36.87
C ASP A 276 -0.67 10.32 -35.99
N TRP A 277 -0.53 9.87 -34.79
CA TRP A 277 -1.66 9.76 -33.87
C TRP A 277 -2.29 11.12 -33.52
N ARG A 278 -1.51 12.22 -33.53
CA ARG A 278 -2.00 13.56 -33.15
C ARG A 278 -3.02 14.11 -34.16
N PRO A 279 -2.76 14.21 -35.45
CA PRO A 279 -3.75 14.61 -36.41
C PRO A 279 -4.88 13.59 -36.52
N LEU A 280 -4.61 12.29 -36.34
CA LEU A 280 -5.64 11.27 -36.40
C LEU A 280 -6.64 11.40 -35.25
N LYS A 281 -6.19 11.74 -34.02
CA LYS A 281 -7.08 12.04 -32.88
C LYS A 281 -8.09 13.12 -33.26
N ASN A 282 -7.63 14.24 -33.79
CA ASN A 282 -8.50 15.34 -34.20
C ASN A 282 -9.50 14.89 -35.27
N THR A 283 -9.06 14.04 -36.19
CA THR A 283 -9.92 13.50 -37.23
C THR A 283 -10.99 12.56 -36.67
N TYR A 284 -10.61 11.70 -35.70
CA TYR A 284 -11.57 10.85 -34.98
C TYR A 284 -12.59 11.70 -34.21
N GLU A 285 -12.14 12.76 -33.54
CA GLU A 285 -13.05 13.67 -32.83
C GLU A 285 -14.03 14.36 -33.79
N GLN A 286 -13.56 14.81 -34.95
CA GLN A 286 -14.42 15.51 -35.92
C GLN A 286 -15.41 14.58 -36.61
N LEU A 287 -14.99 13.37 -37.01
CA LEU A 287 -15.81 12.46 -37.81
C LEU A 287 -16.62 11.49 -36.96
N GLN A 288 -16.12 11.09 -35.80
CA GLN A 288 -16.62 9.94 -35.07
C GLN A 288 -17.00 10.21 -33.62
N SER A 289 -16.90 11.44 -33.07
CA SER A 289 -17.47 11.74 -31.77
C SER A 289 -18.97 11.53 -31.74
N ILE A 290 -19.68 11.93 -32.82
CA ILE A 290 -21.13 11.76 -33.04
C ILE A 290 -21.99 12.49 -31.99
N ARG A 291 -21.54 12.53 -30.75
CA ARG A 291 -22.14 13.29 -29.64
C ARG A 291 -21.09 14.17 -28.99
N LEU A 292 -21.47 15.36 -28.54
CA LEU A 292 -20.54 16.35 -27.95
C LEU A 292 -19.84 15.86 -26.67
N TYR A 293 -20.48 14.95 -25.93
CA TYR A 293 -19.96 14.40 -24.71
C TYR A 293 -19.09 13.15 -24.89
N TYR A 294 -18.83 12.72 -26.14
CA TYR A 294 -17.82 11.71 -26.42
C TYR A 294 -16.53 12.35 -26.90
N GLU A 295 -15.44 11.80 -26.41
CA GLU A 295 -14.09 12.16 -26.85
C GLU A 295 -13.26 10.92 -27.14
N PHE A 296 -12.14 11.13 -27.78
CA PHE A 296 -11.14 10.11 -28.05
C PHE A 296 -9.86 10.46 -27.29
N GLU A 297 -9.31 9.49 -26.58
CA GLU A 297 -7.94 9.56 -26.09
C GLU A 297 -6.96 9.42 -27.27
N ASN A 298 -5.65 9.45 -26.96
CA ASN A 298 -4.64 9.29 -27.98
C ASN A 298 -4.79 7.94 -28.69
N PRO A 299 -4.92 7.91 -30.03
CA PRO A 299 -4.95 6.64 -30.73
C PRO A 299 -3.70 5.82 -30.53
N ASP A 300 -3.88 4.60 -30.06
CA ASP A 300 -2.82 3.62 -29.83
C ASP A 300 -2.54 2.80 -31.09
N VAL A 301 -1.30 2.38 -31.23
CA VAL A 301 -0.88 1.51 -32.34
C VAL A 301 -0.84 0.07 -31.85
N ASP A 302 -1.58 -0.81 -32.52
CA ASP A 302 -1.55 -2.24 -32.25
C ASP A 302 -1.63 -3.04 -33.57
N ARG A 303 -1.68 -4.34 -33.48
CA ARG A 303 -1.55 -5.26 -34.62
C ARG A 303 -2.51 -6.44 -34.47
N TYR A 304 -3.23 -6.70 -35.54
CA TYR A 304 -4.22 -7.78 -35.61
C TYR A 304 -4.05 -8.56 -36.91
N VAL A 305 -4.56 -9.77 -36.93
CA VAL A 305 -4.74 -10.54 -38.17
C VAL A 305 -6.13 -10.16 -38.72
N ILE A 306 -6.16 -9.42 -39.81
CA ILE A 306 -7.37 -8.92 -40.48
C ILE A 306 -7.38 -9.52 -41.88
N ASP A 307 -8.48 -10.21 -42.24
CA ASP A 307 -8.62 -10.90 -43.51
C ASP A 307 -7.44 -11.83 -43.83
N GLY A 308 -6.92 -12.51 -42.81
CA GLY A 308 -5.78 -13.44 -42.93
C GLY A 308 -4.41 -12.76 -43.11
N ALA A 309 -4.31 -11.43 -43.07
CA ALA A 309 -3.07 -10.68 -43.18
C ALA A 309 -2.75 -9.97 -41.86
N TYR A 310 -1.45 -9.94 -41.53
CA TYR A 310 -0.96 -9.18 -40.37
C TYR A 310 -0.99 -7.68 -40.67
N ARG A 311 -1.83 -6.95 -39.94
CA ARG A 311 -2.07 -5.52 -40.17
C ARG A 311 -1.84 -4.71 -38.91
N GLN A 312 -1.08 -3.63 -39.05
CA GLN A 312 -0.94 -2.63 -38.00
C GLN A 312 -2.10 -1.64 -38.10
N VAL A 313 -2.69 -1.29 -36.97
CA VAL A 313 -3.83 -0.39 -36.88
C VAL A 313 -3.59 0.69 -35.84
N LEU A 314 -4.30 1.79 -35.98
CA LEU A 314 -4.48 2.82 -34.97
C LEU A 314 -5.91 2.70 -34.46
N PHE A 315 -6.08 2.66 -33.16
CA PHE A 315 -7.42 2.60 -32.55
C PHE A 315 -7.51 3.47 -31.30
N SER A 316 -8.72 3.94 -31.01
CA SER A 316 -9.01 4.70 -29.80
C SER A 316 -10.42 4.40 -29.33
N ALA A 317 -10.59 4.21 -28.04
CA ALA A 317 -11.89 4.06 -27.39
C ALA A 317 -12.64 5.41 -27.46
N ARG A 318 -13.97 5.33 -27.63
CA ARG A 318 -14.84 6.50 -27.52
C ARG A 318 -15.27 6.64 -26.07
N GLU A 319 -14.58 7.51 -25.35
CA GLU A 319 -14.78 7.74 -23.93
C GLU A 319 -15.91 8.74 -23.68
N LEU A 320 -16.52 8.66 -22.50
CA LEU A 320 -17.52 9.61 -22.04
C LEU A 320 -16.85 10.71 -21.20
N GLU A 321 -16.85 11.94 -21.69
CA GLU A 321 -16.44 13.12 -20.94
C GLU A 321 -17.65 13.82 -20.34
N PHE A 322 -17.92 13.54 -19.09
CA PHE A 322 -19.12 14.03 -18.40
C PHE A 322 -19.15 15.57 -18.29
N SER A 323 -18.02 16.24 -18.26
CA SER A 323 -17.95 17.71 -18.19
C SER A 323 -18.47 18.39 -19.46
N ARG A 324 -18.51 17.68 -20.59
CA ARG A 324 -19.04 18.18 -21.86
C ARG A 324 -20.57 18.06 -22.00
N ILE A 325 -21.25 17.46 -21.02
CA ILE A 325 -22.70 17.41 -20.95
C ILE A 325 -23.19 18.78 -20.47
N ALA A 326 -24.28 19.27 -21.05
CA ALA A 326 -24.88 20.56 -20.68
C ALA A 326 -25.14 20.62 -19.16
N ASP A 327 -24.81 21.74 -18.51
CA ASP A 327 -24.90 21.93 -17.06
C ASP A 327 -26.28 21.58 -16.49
N THR A 328 -27.36 21.87 -17.24
CA THR A 328 -28.74 21.52 -16.86
C THR A 328 -28.99 20.01 -16.79
N ALA A 329 -28.19 19.22 -17.47
CA ALA A 329 -28.25 17.76 -17.48
C ALA A 329 -27.21 17.09 -16.55
N GLN A 330 -26.32 17.85 -15.92
CA GLN A 330 -25.31 17.34 -14.99
C GLN A 330 -25.90 17.12 -13.59
N ASN A 331 -26.82 16.20 -13.47
CA ASN A 331 -27.42 15.80 -12.19
C ASN A 331 -26.97 14.39 -11.77
N TRP A 332 -27.25 14.03 -10.51
CA TRP A 332 -26.83 12.76 -9.93
C TRP A 332 -27.34 11.54 -10.70
N ILE A 333 -28.61 11.58 -11.12
CA ILE A 333 -29.26 10.47 -11.87
C ILE A 333 -28.54 10.28 -13.22
N ASN A 334 -28.33 11.34 -13.96
CA ASN A 334 -27.67 11.28 -15.26
C ASN A 334 -26.24 10.77 -15.13
N ARG A 335 -25.51 11.20 -14.10
CA ARG A 335 -24.13 10.78 -13.88
C ARG A 335 -23.99 9.31 -13.52
N HIS A 336 -24.96 8.72 -12.81
CA HIS A 336 -24.83 7.37 -12.29
C HIS A 336 -25.64 6.32 -13.02
N PHE A 337 -26.66 6.72 -13.80
CA PHE A 337 -27.56 5.79 -14.46
C PHE A 337 -27.71 6.01 -15.97
N VAL A 338 -27.43 7.20 -16.48
CA VAL A 338 -27.64 7.51 -17.90
C VAL A 338 -26.33 7.65 -18.67
N TYR A 339 -25.45 8.53 -18.21
CA TYR A 339 -24.16 8.78 -18.84
C TYR A 339 -23.07 8.10 -18.01
N THR A 340 -22.91 6.78 -18.17
CA THR A 340 -22.10 5.96 -17.28
C THR A 340 -20.82 5.45 -17.91
N HIS A 341 -20.73 5.42 -19.25
CA HIS A 341 -19.59 4.86 -19.98
C HIS A 341 -19.53 5.38 -21.42
N GLY A 342 -18.38 5.24 -22.03
CA GLY A 342 -18.19 5.46 -23.46
C GLY A 342 -18.86 4.39 -24.31
N GLN A 343 -18.78 4.50 -25.64
CA GLN A 343 -19.43 3.56 -26.53
C GLN A 343 -18.56 3.20 -27.73
N GLY A 344 -18.04 1.99 -27.70
CA GLY A 344 -17.27 1.43 -28.81
C GLY A 344 -15.90 2.06 -28.97
N LEU A 345 -15.31 1.81 -30.12
CA LEU A 345 -14.00 2.33 -30.51
C LEU A 345 -14.00 2.69 -31.99
N CYS A 346 -13.02 3.46 -32.42
CA CYS A 346 -12.66 3.63 -33.83
C CYS A 346 -11.33 2.95 -34.10
N MET A 347 -11.22 2.31 -35.26
CA MET A 347 -10.02 1.63 -35.72
C MET A 347 -9.76 1.94 -37.17
N SER A 348 -8.52 2.29 -37.49
CA SER A 348 -8.06 2.59 -38.85
C SER A 348 -6.77 1.86 -39.17
N PRO A 349 -6.54 1.38 -40.39
CA PRO A 349 -5.23 0.89 -40.80
C PRO A 349 -4.22 2.04 -40.80
N VAL A 350 -2.95 1.73 -40.50
CA VAL A 350 -1.91 2.74 -40.36
C VAL A 350 -1.47 3.31 -41.72
N ASN A 351 -1.75 2.62 -42.82
CA ASN A 351 -1.17 2.83 -44.15
C ASN A 351 -2.19 3.04 -45.26
N GLU A 352 -3.48 3.17 -44.94
CA GLU A 352 -4.52 3.35 -45.94
C GLU A 352 -5.27 4.67 -45.75
N VAL A 353 -5.65 5.25 -46.85
CA VAL A 353 -6.43 6.49 -46.92
C VAL A 353 -7.52 6.37 -47.97
N THR A 354 -8.61 7.07 -47.73
CA THR A 354 -9.68 7.22 -48.73
C THR A 354 -9.18 8.06 -49.90
N SER A 355 -9.95 8.09 -51.02
CA SER A 355 -9.67 8.96 -52.18
C SER A 355 -9.59 10.45 -51.83
N GLU A 356 -10.16 10.85 -50.71
CA GLU A 356 -10.18 12.23 -50.21
C GLU A 356 -9.01 12.52 -49.23
N GLY A 357 -8.15 11.52 -48.97
CA GLY A 357 -7.03 11.66 -48.04
C GLY A 357 -7.44 11.55 -46.55
N LEU A 358 -8.64 11.08 -46.24
CA LEU A 358 -9.10 10.79 -44.91
C LEU A 358 -8.68 9.37 -44.49
N PRO A 359 -8.63 9.05 -43.15
CA PRO A 359 -8.37 7.68 -42.71
C PRO A 359 -9.46 6.74 -43.18
N GLU A 360 -9.08 5.57 -43.67
CA GLU A 360 -9.97 4.45 -43.84
C GLU A 360 -10.38 3.90 -42.45
N PHE A 361 -11.61 3.41 -42.28
CA PHE A 361 -12.07 2.90 -41.03
C PHE A 361 -12.35 1.40 -41.11
N PHE A 362 -11.75 0.62 -40.23
CA PHE A 362 -12.11 -0.77 -39.98
C PHE A 362 -13.26 -0.87 -38.99
N ILE A 363 -13.30 0.00 -37.97
CA ILE A 363 -14.39 0.11 -37.02
C ILE A 363 -14.77 1.58 -36.88
N GLN A 364 -16.07 1.87 -36.98
CA GLN A 364 -16.64 3.22 -36.88
C GLN A 364 -18.09 3.20 -36.37
N ASP A 365 -18.70 4.36 -36.19
CA ASP A 365 -20.12 4.62 -35.88
C ASP A 365 -20.58 4.26 -34.45
N ILE A 366 -21.85 4.55 -34.17
CA ILE A 366 -22.63 4.16 -32.97
C ILE A 366 -23.95 3.58 -33.42
N PRO A 367 -24.24 2.30 -33.15
CA PRO A 367 -23.36 1.28 -32.57
C PRO A 367 -22.17 1.00 -33.49
N PRO A 368 -21.03 0.48 -32.90
CA PRO A 368 -19.84 0.18 -33.67
C PRO A 368 -20.12 -0.80 -34.82
N ARG A 369 -19.63 -0.48 -35.99
CA ARG A 369 -19.71 -1.34 -37.17
C ARG A 369 -18.30 -1.67 -37.64
N SER A 370 -18.05 -2.93 -37.93
CA SER A 370 -16.80 -3.39 -38.52
C SER A 370 -16.98 -3.64 -40.00
N ASN A 371 -16.05 -3.14 -40.82
CA ASN A 371 -15.97 -3.41 -42.26
C ASN A 371 -15.03 -4.58 -42.57
N VAL A 372 -14.42 -5.20 -41.55
CA VAL A 372 -13.46 -6.30 -41.66
C VAL A 372 -13.82 -7.43 -40.70
N ASP A 373 -13.40 -8.64 -41.02
CA ASP A 373 -13.54 -9.76 -40.11
C ASP A 373 -12.41 -9.72 -39.07
N LEU A 374 -12.79 -9.38 -37.84
CA LEU A 374 -11.90 -9.40 -36.70
C LEU A 374 -12.16 -10.69 -35.93
N SER A 375 -11.33 -11.71 -36.17
CA SER A 375 -11.26 -12.86 -35.27
C SER A 375 -10.52 -12.43 -34.00
N ILE A 376 -11.26 -11.98 -32.99
CA ILE A 376 -10.75 -11.67 -31.65
C ILE A 376 -10.88 -12.93 -30.79
#